data_304e73cf8342618fb977856cd3e364c5
#
_entry.id   304e73cf8342618fb977856cd3e364c5
#
_cell.length_a   1.000
_cell.length_b   1.000
_cell.length_c   1.000
_cell.angle_alpha   90.00
_cell.angle_beta   90.00
_cell.angle_gamma   90.00
#
_symmetry.space_group_name_H-M   'P 1'
#
loop_
_entity.id
_entity.type
_entity.pdbx_description
1 polymer ?
#
loop_
_entity_poly.entity_id
_entity_poly.type
_entity_poly.pdbx_seq_one_letter_code
_entity_poly.pdbx_strand_id
1 'polypeptide(L)'
;MDSAPKITTVELPHIRLIVCRAEVDRPDEIKAAWHKLESRLSTLQGRKFYGLMYDEPSGPAYYAGVEPLGAGEVTALGFPSLILQGGKYARVKLKDWAKHTEEIPLIFDKLASAVLRDPSRPAIEFYRSQSELHLLVPVANEP
;
A
#
# COMPACT_ATOMS: atom_id res chain seq x y z
N MET A 1 -13.30 23.59 -11.40
CA MET A 1 -12.66 24.01 -10.15
C MET A 1 -12.15 22.82 -9.40
N ASP A 2 -10.85 22.81 -9.19
CA ASP A 2 -10.24 21.68 -8.50
C ASP A 2 -10.42 21.83 -7.01
N SER A 3 -11.08 20.87 -6.42
CA SER A 3 -11.09 20.75 -4.97
C SER A 3 -9.80 20.06 -4.54
N ALA A 4 -9.21 20.54 -3.45
CA ALA A 4 -8.08 19.84 -2.85
C ALA A 4 -8.51 18.43 -2.46
N PRO A 5 -7.62 17.42 -2.55
CA PRO A 5 -7.95 16.09 -2.09
C PRO A 5 -8.39 16.11 -0.64
N LYS A 6 -9.47 15.41 -0.33
CA LYS A 6 -9.99 15.35 1.02
C LYS A 6 -9.19 14.34 1.84
N ILE A 7 -8.53 14.84 2.88
CA ILE A 7 -7.79 14.00 3.81
C ILE A 7 -8.71 13.60 4.96
N THR A 8 -8.83 12.30 5.20
CA THR A 8 -9.57 11.77 6.34
C THR A 8 -8.64 10.93 7.19
N THR A 9 -8.94 10.85 8.49
CA THR A 9 -8.20 9.99 9.41
C THR A 9 -8.98 8.71 9.61
N VAL A 10 -8.30 7.56 9.52
CA VAL A 10 -8.92 6.25 9.69
C VAL A 10 -8.09 5.40 10.64
N GLU A 11 -8.73 4.44 11.30
CA GLU A 11 -8.06 3.41 12.09
C GLU A 11 -8.06 2.13 11.30
N LEU A 12 -6.89 1.53 11.12
CA LEU A 12 -6.76 0.23 10.47
C LEU A 12 -6.43 -0.83 11.50
N PRO A 13 -6.98 -2.05 11.35
CA PRO A 13 -6.53 -3.18 12.14
C PRO A 13 -5.17 -3.68 11.64
N HIS A 14 -4.54 -4.58 12.39
CA HIS A 14 -3.39 -5.33 11.87
C HIS A 14 -3.89 -6.24 10.74
N ILE A 15 -3.16 -6.29 9.64
CA ILE A 15 -3.57 -7.05 8.45
C ILE A 15 -2.42 -7.95 8.03
N ARG A 16 -2.67 -9.26 7.94
CA ARG A 16 -1.68 -10.19 7.37
C ARG A 16 -1.69 -10.09 5.86
N LEU A 17 -0.52 -9.99 5.26
CA LEU A 17 -0.36 -9.92 3.81
C LEU A 17 0.68 -10.93 3.34
N ILE A 18 0.42 -11.53 2.18
CA ILE A 18 1.43 -12.25 1.40
C ILE A 18 2.12 -11.19 0.55
N VAL A 19 3.45 -11.15 0.53
CA VAL A 19 4.17 -10.05 -0.10
C VAL A 19 5.27 -10.53 -1.04
N CYS A 20 5.55 -9.68 -2.04
CA CYS A 20 6.70 -9.81 -2.92
C CYS A 20 7.46 -8.47 -2.90
N ARG A 21 8.73 -8.50 -2.49
CA ARG A 21 9.54 -7.29 -2.27
C ARG A 21 10.14 -6.79 -3.59
N ALA A 22 10.21 -5.47 -3.73
CA ALA A 22 10.89 -4.79 -4.83
C ALA A 22 11.61 -3.55 -4.30
N GLU A 23 12.51 -2.99 -5.12
CA GLU A 23 13.14 -1.71 -4.80
C GLU A 23 12.20 -0.57 -5.20
N VAL A 24 11.99 0.40 -4.31
CA VAL A 24 10.99 1.45 -4.55
C VAL A 24 11.44 2.47 -5.60
N ASP A 25 12.74 2.70 -5.73
CA ASP A 25 13.29 3.66 -6.68
C ASP A 25 13.46 3.10 -8.10
N ARG A 26 13.01 1.88 -8.32
CA ARG A 26 13.09 1.22 -9.63
C ARG A 26 11.70 0.79 -10.09
N PRO A 27 11.01 1.62 -10.90
CA PRO A 27 9.65 1.30 -11.35
C PRO A 27 9.52 -0.05 -12.05
N ASP A 28 10.54 -0.47 -12.78
CA ASP A 28 10.56 -1.78 -13.43
C ASP A 28 10.55 -2.92 -12.42
N GLU A 29 11.21 -2.74 -11.27
CA GLU A 29 11.23 -3.75 -10.20
C GLU A 29 9.92 -3.81 -9.45
N ILE A 30 9.26 -2.66 -9.26
CA ILE A 30 7.92 -2.60 -8.67
C ILE A 30 6.93 -3.36 -9.55
N LYS A 31 6.98 -3.09 -10.85
CA LYS A 31 6.12 -3.77 -11.82
C LYS A 31 6.39 -5.27 -11.86
N ALA A 32 7.66 -5.66 -11.80
CA ALA A 32 8.04 -7.07 -11.77
C ALA A 32 7.53 -7.78 -10.51
N ALA A 33 7.59 -7.10 -9.34
CA ALA A 33 7.07 -7.67 -8.09
C ALA A 33 5.56 -7.91 -8.17
N TRP A 34 4.80 -6.95 -8.71
CA TRP A 34 3.36 -7.11 -8.93
C TRP A 34 3.06 -8.26 -9.86
N HIS A 35 3.78 -8.33 -10.99
CA HIS A 35 3.58 -9.40 -11.96
C HIS A 35 3.87 -10.77 -11.34
N LYS A 36 4.96 -10.87 -10.59
CA LYS A 36 5.33 -12.11 -9.94
C LYS A 36 4.29 -12.56 -8.91
N LEU A 37 3.79 -11.64 -8.11
CA LEU A 37 2.76 -11.95 -7.12
C LEU A 37 1.47 -12.40 -7.81
N GLU A 38 1.00 -11.62 -8.78
CA GLU A 38 -0.27 -11.90 -9.47
C GLU A 38 -0.23 -13.21 -10.23
N SER A 39 0.92 -13.57 -10.81
CA SER A 39 1.06 -14.80 -11.58
C SER A 39 0.88 -16.07 -10.74
N ARG A 40 1.04 -15.97 -9.41
CA ARG A 40 0.88 -17.10 -8.51
C ARG A 40 -0.53 -17.25 -7.97
N LEU A 41 -1.40 -16.26 -8.18
CA LEU A 41 -2.77 -16.29 -7.69
C LEU A 41 -3.66 -16.97 -8.70
N SER A 42 -4.58 -17.83 -8.21
CA SER A 42 -5.53 -18.54 -9.07
C SER A 42 -6.56 -17.60 -9.68
N THR A 43 -6.87 -16.50 -8.99
CA THR A 43 -7.76 -15.45 -9.48
C THR A 43 -7.35 -14.11 -8.86
N LEU A 44 -7.56 -13.03 -9.61
CA LEU A 44 -7.36 -11.68 -9.09
C LEU A 44 -8.66 -11.05 -8.63
N GLN A 45 -9.78 -11.64 -9.03
CA GLN A 45 -11.09 -11.09 -8.75
C GLN A 45 -11.44 -11.22 -7.26
N GLY A 46 -11.92 -10.14 -6.68
CA GLY A 46 -12.32 -10.10 -5.28
C GLY A 46 -11.17 -10.09 -4.28
N ARG A 47 -9.93 -9.99 -4.75
CA ARG A 47 -8.75 -9.95 -3.89
C ARG A 47 -8.47 -8.51 -3.44
N LYS A 48 -7.86 -8.38 -2.27
CA LYS A 48 -7.47 -7.07 -1.73
C LYS A 48 -5.97 -6.91 -1.85
N PHE A 49 -5.55 -5.95 -2.69
CA PHE A 49 -4.16 -5.69 -3.01
C PHE A 49 -3.64 -4.42 -2.35
N TYR A 50 -2.39 -4.47 -1.89
CA TYR A 50 -1.72 -3.38 -1.20
C TYR A 50 -0.33 -3.16 -1.77
N GLY A 51 0.06 -1.89 -1.95
CA GLY A 51 1.45 -1.53 -2.13
C GLY A 51 1.95 -0.91 -0.83
N LEU A 52 3.08 -1.38 -0.32
CA LEU A 52 3.64 -0.91 0.94
C LEU A 52 5.01 -0.32 0.71
N MET A 53 5.23 0.91 1.23
CA MET A 53 6.52 1.59 1.12
C MET A 53 7.09 1.78 2.51
N TYR A 54 8.16 1.03 2.81
CA TYR A 54 8.85 1.10 4.10
C TYR A 54 10.17 1.84 3.97
N ASP A 55 10.56 2.56 5.02
CA ASP A 55 11.90 3.11 5.17
C ASP A 55 12.73 2.10 5.97
N GLU A 56 13.47 1.25 5.27
CA GLU A 56 14.34 0.26 5.90
C GLU A 56 15.75 0.83 6.09
N PRO A 57 16.56 0.27 7.01
CA PRO A 57 17.94 0.76 7.21
C PRO A 57 18.78 0.75 5.95
N SER A 58 18.54 -0.18 5.03
CA SER A 58 19.24 -0.28 3.75
C SER A 58 18.71 0.66 2.69
N GLY A 59 17.63 1.40 2.99
CA GLY A 59 16.97 2.30 2.06
C GLY A 59 15.49 1.99 1.90
N PRO A 60 14.79 2.75 1.03
CA PRO A 60 13.36 2.52 0.82
C PRO A 60 13.11 1.16 0.18
N ALA A 61 12.02 0.52 0.59
CA ALA A 61 11.62 -0.78 0.07
C ALA A 61 10.13 -0.77 -0.25
N TYR A 62 9.77 -1.39 -1.37
CA TYR A 62 8.38 -1.54 -1.81
C TYR A 62 8.00 -3.01 -1.76
N TYR A 63 6.79 -3.28 -1.25
CA TYR A 63 6.23 -4.63 -1.23
C TYR A 63 4.89 -4.62 -1.95
N ALA A 64 4.73 -5.49 -2.93
CA ALA A 64 3.42 -5.81 -3.49
C ALA A 64 2.78 -6.84 -2.57
N GLY A 65 1.55 -6.60 -2.12
CA GLY A 65 0.91 -7.47 -1.14
C GLY A 65 -0.53 -7.80 -1.49
N VAL A 66 -1.00 -8.93 -0.94
CA VAL A 66 -2.38 -9.36 -1.09
C VAL A 66 -2.84 -10.01 0.21
N GLU A 67 -4.10 -9.77 0.58
CA GLU A 67 -4.68 -10.47 1.73
C GLU A 67 -4.91 -11.94 1.35
N PRO A 68 -4.47 -12.89 2.19
CA PRO A 68 -4.67 -14.30 1.89
C PRO A 68 -6.14 -14.69 2.01
N LEU A 69 -6.57 -15.67 1.22
CA LEU A 69 -7.90 -16.24 1.32
C LEU A 69 -8.03 -17.14 2.54
N GLY A 70 -6.91 -17.65 3.04
CA GLY A 70 -6.86 -18.47 4.24
C GLY A 70 -5.43 -18.86 4.55
N ALA A 71 -5.20 -19.52 5.69
CA ALA A 71 -3.87 -19.89 6.15
C ALA A 71 -3.13 -20.81 5.17
N GLY A 72 -3.87 -21.67 4.47
CA GLY A 72 -3.26 -22.57 3.50
C GLY A 72 -2.64 -21.86 2.32
N GLU A 73 -3.19 -20.73 1.90
CA GLU A 73 -2.64 -19.97 0.78
C GLU A 73 -1.29 -19.37 1.14
N VAL A 74 -1.10 -18.92 2.37
CA VAL A 74 0.18 -18.36 2.83
C VAL A 74 1.30 -19.37 2.60
N THR A 75 1.06 -20.63 2.95
CA THR A 75 2.03 -21.70 2.75
C THR A 75 2.18 -22.09 1.28
N ALA A 76 1.06 -22.21 0.57
CA ALA A 76 1.02 -22.76 -0.79
C ALA A 76 1.75 -21.88 -1.80
N LEU A 77 1.69 -20.55 -1.66
CA LEU A 77 2.28 -19.65 -2.63
C LEU A 77 3.81 -19.54 -2.50
N GLY A 78 4.36 -19.85 -1.33
CA GLY A 78 5.82 -19.81 -1.13
C GLY A 78 6.41 -18.41 -1.04
N PHE A 79 5.58 -17.36 -0.96
CA PHE A 79 6.04 -16.00 -0.72
C PHE A 79 6.11 -15.70 0.78
N PRO A 80 6.96 -14.74 1.18
CA PRO A 80 6.93 -14.28 2.57
C PRO A 80 5.57 -13.67 2.93
N SER A 81 5.28 -13.65 4.22
CA SER A 81 4.13 -12.91 4.73
C SER A 81 4.61 -11.91 5.78
N LEU A 82 3.84 -10.85 5.97
CA LEU A 82 4.10 -9.87 7.01
C LEU A 82 2.78 -9.40 7.61
N ILE A 83 2.87 -8.78 8.78
CA ILE A 83 1.74 -8.12 9.41
C ILE A 83 1.87 -6.63 9.15
N LEU A 84 0.92 -6.07 8.39
CA LEU A 84 0.80 -4.63 8.25
C LEU A 84 0.28 -4.08 9.57
N GLN A 85 1.09 -3.24 10.22
CA GLN A 85 0.73 -2.69 11.53
C GLN A 85 -0.46 -1.76 11.40
N GLY A 86 -1.48 -2.01 12.18
CA GLY A 86 -2.65 -1.15 12.28
C GLY A 86 -2.37 0.12 13.05
N GLY A 87 -3.38 0.95 13.19
CA GLY A 87 -3.33 2.21 13.90
C GLY A 87 -3.92 3.33 13.07
N LYS A 88 -3.58 4.56 13.44
CA LYS A 88 -4.13 5.75 12.79
C LYS A 88 -3.37 6.04 11.49
N TYR A 89 -4.13 6.28 10.42
CA TYR A 89 -3.61 6.65 9.11
C TYR A 89 -4.39 7.85 8.56
N ALA A 90 -3.70 8.73 7.86
CA ALA A 90 -4.34 9.77 7.05
C ALA A 90 -4.53 9.22 5.65
N ARG A 91 -5.71 9.42 5.07
CA ARG A 91 -6.10 8.78 3.81
C ARG A 91 -6.66 9.78 2.82
N VAL A 92 -6.29 9.61 1.55
CA VAL A 92 -6.95 10.25 0.40
C VAL A 92 -7.46 9.15 -0.52
N LYS A 93 -8.68 9.30 -1.02
CA LYS A 93 -9.25 8.40 -2.03
C LYS A 93 -9.04 9.02 -3.40
N LEU A 94 -8.45 8.26 -4.32
CA LEU A 94 -8.21 8.69 -5.70
C LEU A 94 -9.07 7.84 -6.62
N LYS A 95 -10.05 8.48 -7.26
CA LYS A 95 -10.92 7.81 -8.23
C LYS A 95 -10.27 7.82 -9.61
N ASP A 96 -10.55 6.78 -10.40
CA ASP A 96 -10.03 6.62 -11.76
C ASP A 96 -8.49 6.72 -11.77
N TRP A 97 -7.88 6.08 -10.80
CA TRP A 97 -6.44 6.23 -10.51
C TRP A 97 -5.55 5.85 -11.68
N ALA A 98 -5.98 4.91 -12.53
CA ALA A 98 -5.17 4.49 -13.68
C ALA A 98 -4.96 5.62 -14.69
N LYS A 99 -5.87 6.61 -14.71
CA LYS A 99 -5.78 7.80 -15.55
C LYS A 99 -5.06 8.96 -14.86
N HIS A 100 -4.71 8.80 -13.58
CA HIS A 100 -4.16 9.86 -12.73
C HIS A 100 -2.95 9.40 -11.94
N THR A 101 -2.17 8.48 -12.51
CA THR A 101 -1.00 7.91 -11.82
C THR A 101 0.04 8.97 -11.48
N GLU A 102 0.12 10.04 -12.25
CA GLU A 102 1.03 11.16 -12.00
C GLU A 102 0.67 11.95 -10.74
N GLU A 103 -0.58 11.81 -10.25
CA GLU A 103 -1.01 12.49 -9.03
C GLU A 103 -0.61 11.73 -7.76
N ILE A 104 -0.29 10.44 -7.88
CA ILE A 104 -0.01 9.59 -6.71
C ILE A 104 1.13 10.15 -5.85
N PRO A 105 2.33 10.47 -6.40
CA PRO A 105 3.39 11.00 -5.57
C PRO A 105 3.04 12.37 -4.98
N LEU A 106 2.27 13.19 -5.70
CA LEU A 106 1.86 14.51 -5.20
C LEU A 106 0.91 14.38 -4.01
N ILE A 107 0.01 13.40 -4.06
CA ILE A 107 -0.92 13.15 -2.97
C ILE A 107 -0.17 12.63 -1.74
N PHE A 108 0.79 11.73 -1.92
CA PHE A 108 1.62 11.26 -0.80
C PHE A 108 2.41 12.41 -0.17
N ASP A 109 2.94 13.34 -0.97
CA ASP A 109 3.63 14.51 -0.45
C ASP A 109 2.70 15.38 0.39
N LYS A 110 1.47 15.59 -0.08
CA LYS A 110 0.47 16.34 0.69
C LYS A 110 0.11 15.65 2.00
N LEU A 111 -0.08 14.35 1.96
CA LEU A 111 -0.37 13.57 3.17
C LEU A 111 0.78 13.67 4.17
N ALA A 112 2.01 13.51 3.70
CA ALA A 112 3.19 13.54 4.55
C ALA A 112 3.39 14.92 5.21
N SER A 113 3.01 16.00 4.52
CA SER A 113 3.13 17.35 5.09
C SER A 113 1.96 17.74 5.98
N ALA A 114 0.82 17.03 5.87
CA ALA A 114 -0.36 17.35 6.66
C ALA A 114 -0.37 16.71 8.05
N VAL A 115 0.45 15.68 8.29
CA VAL A 115 0.45 14.92 9.53
C VAL A 115 1.88 14.67 10.01
N LEU A 116 2.02 14.38 11.30
CA LEU A 116 3.28 13.87 11.83
C LEU A 116 3.34 12.38 11.52
N ARG A 117 4.24 11.99 10.64
CA ARG A 117 4.33 10.63 10.14
C ARG A 117 5.03 9.72 11.15
N ASP A 118 4.53 8.49 11.28
CA ASP A 118 5.19 7.43 12.04
C ASP A 118 6.14 6.66 11.12
N PRO A 119 7.47 6.81 11.26
CA PRO A 119 8.42 6.19 10.33
C PRO A 119 8.53 4.66 10.50
N SER A 120 7.98 4.09 11.58
CA SER A 120 8.02 2.64 11.79
C SER A 120 6.97 1.88 11.01
N ARG A 121 5.99 2.58 10.44
CA ARG A 121 4.92 1.98 9.64
C ARG A 121 4.98 2.51 8.21
N PRO A 122 4.49 1.72 7.23
CA PRO A 122 4.65 2.10 5.81
C PRO A 122 3.61 3.10 5.35
N ALA A 123 3.92 3.80 4.25
CA ALA A 123 2.90 4.41 3.41
C ALA A 123 2.21 3.28 2.62
N ILE A 124 0.93 3.43 2.33
CA ILE A 124 0.11 2.36 1.75
C ILE A 124 -0.62 2.84 0.51
N GLU A 125 -0.58 2.00 -0.54
CA GLU A 125 -1.50 2.07 -1.67
C GLU A 125 -2.47 0.92 -1.50
N PHE A 126 -3.74 1.21 -1.22
CA PHE A 126 -4.76 0.16 -1.15
C PHE A 126 -5.64 0.22 -2.39
N TYR A 127 -5.55 -0.81 -3.20
CA TYR A 127 -6.32 -0.92 -4.45
C TYR A 127 -7.72 -1.43 -4.12
N ARG A 128 -8.61 -0.49 -3.77
CA ARG A 128 -9.98 -0.77 -3.37
C ARG A 128 -10.76 -1.44 -4.51
N SER A 129 -10.51 -0.98 -5.74
CA SER A 129 -11.12 -1.52 -6.96
C SER A 129 -10.30 -1.06 -8.16
N GLN A 130 -10.74 -1.43 -9.37
CA GLN A 130 -10.11 -0.96 -10.59
C GLN A 130 -10.27 0.56 -10.79
N SER A 131 -11.24 1.16 -10.11
CA SER A 131 -11.53 2.58 -10.25
C SER A 131 -11.20 3.41 -9.01
N GLU A 132 -10.83 2.80 -7.89
CA GLU A 132 -10.59 3.54 -6.66
C GLU A 132 -9.34 3.03 -5.93
N LEU A 133 -8.39 3.93 -5.69
CA LEU A 133 -7.16 3.70 -4.97
C LEU A 133 -7.17 4.55 -3.71
N HIS A 134 -6.88 3.96 -2.56
CA HIS A 134 -6.70 4.69 -1.32
C HIS A 134 -5.21 4.86 -1.06
N LEU A 135 -4.79 6.10 -0.77
CA LEU A 135 -3.41 6.43 -0.44
C LEU A 135 -3.37 6.82 1.02
N LEU A 136 -2.53 6.17 1.80
CA LEU A 136 -2.49 6.34 3.25
C LEU A 136 -1.07 6.54 3.74
N VAL A 137 -0.91 7.43 4.73
CA VAL A 137 0.34 7.55 5.49
C VAL A 137 0.05 7.35 6.97
N PRO A 138 0.95 6.66 7.70
CA PRO A 138 0.75 6.43 9.12
C PRO A 138 0.96 7.72 9.92
N VAL A 139 0.08 7.93 10.89
CA VAL A 139 0.12 9.11 11.77
C VAL A 139 0.73 8.71 13.09
N ALA A 140 1.79 9.42 13.51
CA ALA A 140 2.43 9.16 14.78
C ALA A 140 1.48 9.50 15.92
N ASN A 141 1.58 8.74 17.01
CA ASN A 141 0.85 9.07 18.23
C ASN A 141 1.41 10.39 18.78
N GLU A 142 0.51 11.24 19.27
CA GLU A 142 0.94 12.44 19.95
C GLU A 142 1.60 12.09 21.28
N PRO A 143 2.65 12.84 21.67
CA PRO A 143 3.34 12.60 22.94
C PRO A 143 2.45 12.90 24.15
#